data_dc42131f80edeb8d76f61e2ddc7edd4f
#
_entry.id   dc42131f80edeb8d76f61e2ddc7edd4f
#
_cell.length_a   1.000
_cell.length_b   1.000
_cell.length_c   1.000
_cell.angle_alpha   90.00
_cell.angle_beta   90.00
_cell.angle_gamma   90.00
#
_symmetry.space_group_name_H-M   'P 1'
#
loop_
_entity.id
_entity.type
_entity.pdbx_description
1 polymer ?
#
loop_
_entity_poly.entity_id
_entity_poly.type
_entity_poly.pdbx_seq_one_letter_code
_entity_poly.pdbx_strand_id
1 'polypeptide(L)'
;MSSSNRISHVIQQLTTFNIKKIVISGITLDVSTKSAPTYLAMFKALDKRFGLNYLKAPSYNTYTNLSATVKSISTEHNLYQNGQKGMNVKVSFDVSGMKGKTGNCVAYFYFENGTALNDYNKNYYTTDGKVSSSTKYTPGWDNTTYTDVRIFIPYSELHLGSGKSYLKAKVEIFDNNNRSIGSSQWTYFNYTYP
;
A
#
# COMPACT_ATOMS: atom_id res chain seq x y z
N MET A 1 6.52 14.09 -21.22
CA MET A 1 5.16 14.50 -21.68
C MET A 1 5.18 15.95 -22.10
N SER A 2 4.63 16.29 -23.25
CA SER A 2 4.55 17.68 -23.71
C SER A 2 3.58 18.50 -22.85
N SER A 3 3.74 19.81 -22.80
CA SER A 3 2.81 20.72 -22.06
C SER A 3 1.36 20.56 -22.51
N SER A 4 1.14 20.21 -23.78
CA SER A 4 -0.19 19.94 -24.34
C SER A 4 -0.85 18.70 -23.71
N ASN A 5 -0.09 17.60 -23.50
CA ASN A 5 -0.63 16.39 -22.89
C ASN A 5 -1.01 16.57 -21.42
N ARG A 6 -0.30 17.46 -20.71
CA ARG A 6 -0.57 17.75 -19.29
C ARG A 6 -1.86 18.54 -19.13
N ILE A 7 -2.09 19.54 -19.96
CA ILE A 7 -3.33 20.35 -19.94
C ILE A 7 -4.52 19.49 -20.31
N SER A 8 -4.39 18.63 -21.32
CA SER A 8 -5.45 17.68 -21.69
C SER A 8 -5.81 16.76 -20.51
N HIS A 9 -4.83 16.28 -19.76
CA HIS A 9 -5.07 15.45 -18.59
C HIS A 9 -5.80 16.21 -17.48
N VAL A 10 -5.38 17.44 -17.17
CA VAL A 10 -6.05 18.29 -16.16
C VAL A 10 -7.49 18.59 -16.58
N ILE A 11 -7.75 18.93 -17.83
CA ILE A 11 -9.10 19.17 -18.34
C ILE A 11 -9.95 17.91 -18.24
N GLN A 12 -9.41 16.75 -18.57
CA GLN A 12 -10.10 15.46 -18.44
C GLN A 12 -10.48 15.17 -16.96
N GLN A 13 -9.60 15.45 -16.02
CA GLN A 13 -9.87 15.32 -14.60
C GLN A 13 -10.98 16.29 -14.14
N LEU A 14 -10.90 17.56 -14.52
CA LEU A 14 -11.91 18.56 -14.20
C LEU A 14 -13.28 18.18 -14.76
N THR A 15 -13.34 17.61 -15.96
CA THR A 15 -14.57 17.11 -16.58
C THR A 15 -15.12 15.89 -15.84
N THR A 16 -14.25 14.95 -15.42
CA THR A 16 -14.63 13.76 -14.64
C THR A 16 -15.27 14.14 -13.31
N PHE A 17 -14.78 15.20 -12.65
CA PHE A 17 -15.34 15.72 -11.39
C PHE A 17 -16.45 16.75 -11.59
N ASN A 18 -16.95 16.95 -12.82
CA ASN A 18 -17.99 17.92 -13.17
C ASN A 18 -17.68 19.37 -12.72
N ILE A 19 -16.40 19.73 -12.70
CA ILE A 19 -15.95 21.07 -12.35
C ILE A 19 -16.13 21.96 -13.58
N LYS A 20 -17.04 22.93 -13.48
CA LYS A 20 -17.38 23.83 -14.59
C LYS A 20 -16.59 25.14 -14.57
N LYS A 21 -16.07 25.54 -13.42
CA LYS A 21 -15.36 26.80 -13.25
C LYS A 21 -14.16 26.63 -12.33
N ILE A 22 -13.05 27.27 -12.66
CA ILE A 22 -11.88 27.40 -11.78
C ILE A 22 -11.54 28.87 -11.61
N VAL A 23 -11.07 29.26 -10.43
CA VAL A 23 -10.63 30.62 -10.13
C VAL A 23 -9.11 30.62 -9.92
N ILE A 24 -8.42 31.42 -10.71
CA ILE A 24 -6.96 31.57 -10.61
C ILE A 24 -6.65 33.08 -10.49
N SER A 25 -6.03 33.48 -9.39
CA SER A 25 -5.68 34.89 -9.14
C SER A 25 -6.83 35.86 -9.36
N GLY A 26 -8.05 35.52 -8.93
CA GLY A 26 -9.25 36.33 -9.07
C GLY A 26 -9.92 36.26 -10.44
N ILE A 27 -9.37 35.52 -11.40
CA ILE A 27 -9.95 35.31 -12.74
C ILE A 27 -10.72 33.99 -12.74
N THR A 28 -12.02 34.07 -13.02
CA THR A 28 -12.88 32.89 -13.20
C THR A 28 -12.76 32.37 -14.63
N LEU A 29 -12.38 31.10 -14.78
CA LEU A 29 -12.31 30.39 -16.06
C LEU A 29 -13.45 29.37 -16.14
N ASP A 30 -14.27 29.47 -17.18
CA ASP A 30 -15.28 28.46 -17.49
C ASP A 30 -14.59 27.33 -18.28
N VAL A 31 -14.57 26.12 -17.68
CA VAL A 31 -13.90 24.95 -18.26
C VAL A 31 -14.87 24.00 -18.96
N SER A 32 -16.16 24.34 -19.01
CA SER A 32 -17.21 23.44 -19.51
C SER A 32 -17.32 23.39 -21.05
N THR A 33 -16.78 24.38 -21.77
CA THR A 33 -17.12 24.59 -23.19
C THR A 33 -15.93 24.78 -24.14
N LYS A 34 -14.68 24.76 -23.66
CA LYS A 34 -13.49 25.10 -24.46
C LYS A 34 -12.59 23.92 -24.72
N SER A 35 -11.96 23.89 -25.90
CA SER A 35 -10.99 22.85 -26.29
C SER A 35 -9.63 22.98 -25.56
N ALA A 36 -8.89 21.89 -25.44
CA ALA A 36 -7.57 21.86 -24.82
C ALA A 36 -6.57 22.88 -25.42
N PRO A 37 -6.50 23.13 -26.77
CA PRO A 37 -5.68 24.18 -27.36
C PRO A 37 -6.02 25.58 -26.88
N THR A 38 -7.32 25.87 -26.65
CA THR A 38 -7.77 27.17 -26.15
C THR A 38 -7.29 27.43 -24.74
N TYR A 39 -7.33 26.41 -23.87
CA TYR A 39 -6.80 26.52 -22.51
C TYR A 39 -5.29 26.69 -22.49
N LEU A 40 -4.55 25.99 -23.36
CA LEU A 40 -3.11 26.17 -23.47
C LEU A 40 -2.74 27.60 -23.86
N ALA A 41 -3.48 28.20 -24.79
CA ALA A 41 -3.28 29.59 -25.19
C ALA A 41 -3.57 30.58 -24.05
N MET A 42 -4.66 30.34 -23.28
CA MET A 42 -5.01 31.14 -22.12
C MET A 42 -3.94 31.04 -21.00
N PHE A 43 -3.47 29.85 -20.67
CA PHE A 43 -2.43 29.66 -19.67
C PHE A 43 -1.09 30.28 -20.10
N LYS A 44 -0.73 30.23 -21.38
CA LYS A 44 0.45 30.92 -21.91
C LYS A 44 0.32 32.44 -21.78
N ALA A 45 -0.85 32.99 -22.05
CA ALA A 45 -1.13 34.42 -21.90
C ALA A 45 -1.05 34.89 -20.45
N LEU A 46 -1.59 34.09 -19.50
CA LEU A 46 -1.53 34.35 -18.07
C LEU A 46 -0.10 34.27 -17.53
N ASP A 47 0.67 33.26 -17.95
CA ASP A 47 2.09 33.13 -17.57
C ASP A 47 2.90 34.35 -18.04
N LYS A 48 2.71 34.77 -19.29
CA LYS A 48 3.39 35.93 -19.86
C LYS A 48 3.03 37.23 -19.14
N ARG A 49 1.73 37.40 -18.78
CA ARG A 49 1.24 38.64 -18.17
C ARG A 49 1.57 38.78 -16.70
N PHE A 50 1.57 37.68 -15.96
CA PHE A 50 1.68 37.68 -14.50
C PHE A 50 2.92 36.98 -13.96
N GLY A 51 3.77 36.39 -14.82
CA GLY A 51 4.99 35.67 -14.41
C GLY A 51 4.69 34.43 -13.52
N LEU A 52 3.53 33.83 -13.67
CA LEU A 52 3.00 32.83 -12.73
C LEU A 52 3.62 31.43 -12.89
N ASN A 53 4.45 31.25 -13.93
CA ASN A 53 5.15 29.98 -14.20
C ASN A 53 4.24 28.71 -14.22
N TYR A 54 2.96 28.87 -14.57
CA TYR A 54 2.01 27.72 -14.64
C TYR A 54 2.44 26.65 -15.64
N LEU A 55 3.30 26.99 -16.60
CA LEU A 55 3.81 26.06 -17.60
C LEU A 55 5.20 25.49 -17.23
N LYS A 56 5.89 26.08 -16.25
CA LYS A 56 6.97 25.39 -15.54
C LYS A 56 6.33 24.33 -14.67
N ALA A 57 6.51 23.09 -15.06
CA ALA A 57 5.95 21.99 -14.32
C ALA A 57 6.17 22.20 -12.82
N PRO A 58 5.12 22.35 -11.98
CA PRO A 58 5.26 21.85 -10.65
C PRO A 58 5.68 20.39 -10.83
N SER A 59 6.61 19.94 -10.02
CA SER A 59 6.78 18.51 -9.84
C SER A 59 5.41 17.99 -9.40
N TYR A 60 4.58 17.58 -10.37
CA TYR A 60 3.41 16.81 -10.04
C TYR A 60 3.99 15.57 -9.35
N ASN A 61 3.79 15.50 -8.05
CA ASN A 61 3.63 14.20 -7.48
C ASN A 61 2.59 13.53 -8.37
N THR A 62 3.05 12.73 -9.33
CA THR A 62 2.19 11.70 -9.88
C THR A 62 1.65 11.03 -8.62
N TYR A 63 0.36 11.20 -8.34
CA TYR A 63 -0.32 10.31 -7.42
C TYR A 63 -0.21 8.94 -8.09
N THR A 64 0.93 8.32 -7.92
CA THR A 64 1.07 6.91 -8.19
C THR A 64 0.03 6.31 -7.24
N ASN A 65 -0.99 5.69 -7.81
CA ASN A 65 -1.99 4.99 -7.03
C ASN A 65 -1.24 3.98 -6.16
N LEU A 66 -1.02 4.39 -4.92
CA LEU A 66 -0.29 3.60 -3.95
C LEU A 66 -1.20 2.44 -3.58
N SER A 67 -0.86 1.25 -4.03
CA SER A 67 -1.70 0.08 -3.81
C SER A 67 -0.87 -1.19 -3.80
N ALA A 68 -1.37 -2.20 -3.09
CA ALA A 68 -0.88 -3.55 -3.20
C ALA A 68 -2.05 -4.52 -3.40
N THR A 69 -1.84 -5.54 -4.24
CA THR A 69 -2.78 -6.62 -4.47
C THR A 69 -2.15 -7.94 -4.06
N VAL A 70 -2.65 -8.55 -2.99
CA VAL A 70 -2.17 -9.87 -2.57
C VAL A 70 -2.75 -10.93 -3.49
N LYS A 71 -1.86 -11.73 -4.11
CA LYS A 71 -2.23 -12.80 -5.05
C LYS A 71 -2.41 -14.14 -4.35
N SER A 72 -1.55 -14.43 -3.38
CA SER A 72 -1.62 -15.69 -2.64
C SER A 72 -1.06 -15.52 -1.23
N ILE A 73 -1.59 -16.34 -0.32
CA ILE A 73 -1.10 -16.52 1.04
C ILE A 73 -1.15 -18.02 1.39
N SER A 74 -0.11 -18.52 2.05
CA SER A 74 -0.03 -19.90 2.54
C SER A 74 0.90 -19.98 3.76
N THR A 75 0.94 -21.13 4.41
CA THR A 75 1.82 -21.40 5.55
C THR A 75 2.81 -22.53 5.22
N GLU A 76 4.02 -22.42 5.73
CA GLU A 76 5.06 -23.44 5.65
C GLU A 76 5.56 -23.73 7.08
N HIS A 77 5.39 -24.96 7.52
CA HIS A 77 5.55 -25.35 8.93
C HIS A 77 6.88 -26.04 9.24
N ASN A 78 7.19 -26.11 10.54
CA ASN A 78 8.32 -26.89 11.09
C ASN A 78 9.71 -26.42 10.60
N LEU A 79 9.84 -25.13 10.41
CA LEU A 79 11.09 -24.48 10.01
C LEU A 79 11.88 -24.04 11.25
N TYR A 80 13.19 -23.87 11.06
CA TYR A 80 14.06 -23.30 12.07
C TYR A 80 14.68 -22.00 11.55
N GLN A 81 14.58 -20.94 12.35
CA GLN A 81 15.27 -19.68 12.11
C GLN A 81 15.86 -19.18 13.41
N ASN A 82 17.15 -18.84 13.42
CA ASN A 82 17.88 -18.39 14.61
C ASN A 82 17.72 -19.34 15.82
N GLY A 83 17.71 -20.66 15.58
CA GLY A 83 17.56 -21.68 16.63
C GLY A 83 16.12 -21.89 17.13
N GLN A 84 15.16 -21.11 16.65
CA GLN A 84 13.76 -21.22 17.06
C GLN A 84 12.94 -21.99 16.01
N LYS A 85 12.14 -22.97 16.47
CA LYS A 85 11.22 -23.71 15.63
C LYS A 85 9.94 -22.89 15.42
N GLY A 86 9.49 -22.77 14.15
CA GLY A 86 8.35 -21.95 13.81
C GLY A 86 7.77 -22.27 12.45
N MET A 87 7.10 -21.29 11.88
CA MET A 87 6.52 -21.35 10.55
C MET A 87 6.75 -20.04 9.79
N ASN A 88 6.71 -20.13 8.46
CA ASN A 88 6.56 -18.96 7.59
C ASN A 88 5.11 -18.78 7.17
N VAL A 89 4.64 -17.54 7.21
CA VAL A 89 3.53 -17.09 6.36
C VAL A 89 4.15 -16.63 5.05
N LYS A 90 3.81 -17.30 3.96
CA LYS A 90 4.30 -17.01 2.61
C LYS A 90 3.26 -16.19 1.88
N VAL A 91 3.66 -15.08 1.28
CA VAL A 91 2.76 -14.19 0.55
C VAL A 91 3.37 -13.76 -0.78
N SER A 92 2.53 -13.71 -1.82
CA SER A 92 2.88 -13.12 -3.11
C SER A 92 1.95 -11.94 -3.37
N PHE A 93 2.51 -10.81 -3.80
CA PHE A 93 1.73 -9.60 -4.04
C PHE A 93 2.36 -8.71 -5.11
N ASP A 94 1.53 -7.93 -5.78
CA ASP A 94 1.96 -6.78 -6.59
C ASP A 94 1.90 -5.52 -5.75
N VAL A 95 2.81 -4.60 -5.98
CA VAL A 95 2.81 -3.27 -5.38
C VAL A 95 3.06 -2.21 -6.44
N SER A 96 2.32 -1.10 -6.34
CA SER A 96 2.44 0.05 -7.24
C SER A 96 2.75 1.33 -6.46
N GLY A 97 3.55 2.22 -7.04
CA GLY A 97 3.84 3.56 -6.50
C GLY A 97 4.82 3.61 -5.34
N MET A 98 5.53 2.52 -5.06
CA MET A 98 6.46 2.39 -3.92
C MET A 98 7.93 2.38 -4.31
N LYS A 99 8.30 2.70 -5.58
CA LYS A 99 9.69 2.65 -6.04
C LYS A 99 10.66 3.34 -5.07
N GLY A 100 11.66 2.58 -4.60
CA GLY A 100 12.70 3.06 -3.69
C GLY A 100 12.24 3.36 -2.26
N LYS A 101 10.96 3.13 -1.92
CA LYS A 101 10.41 3.33 -0.58
C LYS A 101 10.27 1.99 0.13
N THR A 102 10.69 1.93 1.38
CA THR A 102 10.57 0.72 2.18
C THR A 102 9.20 0.67 2.86
N GLY A 103 8.46 -0.42 2.63
CA GLY A 103 7.23 -0.75 3.31
C GLY A 103 7.38 -1.99 4.19
N ASN A 104 6.30 -2.37 4.86
CA ASN A 104 6.23 -3.55 5.72
C ASN A 104 5.13 -4.51 5.23
N CYS A 105 5.45 -5.80 5.24
CA CYS A 105 4.50 -6.88 5.04
C CYS A 105 4.28 -7.53 6.41
N VAL A 106 3.07 -7.44 6.98
CA VAL A 106 2.77 -7.82 8.37
C VAL A 106 1.76 -8.94 8.40
N ALA A 107 2.09 -10.05 9.06
CA ALA A 107 1.17 -11.14 9.34
C ALA A 107 0.56 -11.00 10.74
N TYR A 108 -0.76 -11.15 10.84
CA TYR A 108 -1.55 -11.14 12.05
C TYR A 108 -2.17 -12.50 12.30
N PHE A 109 -2.20 -12.93 13.56
CA PHE A 109 -2.59 -14.28 13.95
C PHE A 109 -3.84 -14.29 14.85
N TYR A 110 -4.73 -15.23 14.57
CA TYR A 110 -6.03 -15.33 15.24
C TYR A 110 -6.39 -16.79 15.47
N PHE A 111 -7.20 -17.05 16.46
CA PHE A 111 -7.99 -18.26 16.51
C PHE A 111 -9.00 -18.28 15.36
N GLU A 112 -9.42 -19.46 14.93
CA GLU A 112 -10.37 -19.59 13.81
C GLU A 112 -11.68 -18.85 14.07
N ASN A 113 -12.12 -18.75 15.33
CA ASN A 113 -13.32 -18.01 15.73
C ASN A 113 -13.17 -16.47 15.59
N GLY A 114 -11.98 -15.95 15.21
CA GLY A 114 -11.72 -14.54 15.01
C GLY A 114 -11.11 -13.79 16.19
N THR A 115 -10.92 -14.45 17.32
CA THR A 115 -10.21 -13.85 18.48
C THR A 115 -8.72 -13.73 18.13
N ALA A 116 -8.16 -12.53 18.23
CA ALA A 116 -6.74 -12.30 17.98
C ALA A 116 -5.87 -12.97 19.08
N LEU A 117 -4.74 -13.55 18.69
CA LEU A 117 -3.77 -14.04 19.66
C LEU A 117 -3.12 -12.86 20.41
N ASN A 118 -2.94 -13.01 21.73
CA ASN A 118 -2.30 -12.00 22.56
C ASN A 118 -0.80 -12.30 22.68
N ASP A 119 0.02 -11.28 22.52
CA ASP A 119 1.43 -11.32 22.84
C ASP A 119 1.63 -10.89 24.31
N TYR A 120 2.24 -11.76 25.12
CA TYR A 120 2.45 -11.52 26.55
C TYR A 120 3.87 -11.07 26.88
N ASN A 121 4.83 -11.27 25.97
CA ASN A 121 6.27 -10.98 26.19
C ASN A 121 6.77 -9.76 25.41
N LYS A 122 5.95 -9.17 24.54
CA LYS A 122 6.26 -7.99 23.71
C LYS A 122 7.39 -8.19 22.70
N ASN A 123 7.53 -9.41 22.18
CA ASN A 123 8.54 -9.74 21.16
C ASN A 123 7.97 -9.66 19.74
N TYR A 124 6.69 -10.07 19.57
CA TYR A 124 6.01 -10.19 18.27
C TYR A 124 4.62 -9.54 18.33
N TYR A 125 4.55 -8.24 18.61
CA TYR A 125 3.30 -7.59 18.97
C TYR A 125 2.94 -6.39 18.07
N THR A 126 1.66 -6.13 18.00
CA THR A 126 1.08 -4.88 17.51
C THR A 126 0.99 -3.86 18.64
N THR A 127 0.66 -2.59 18.33
CA THR A 127 0.50 -1.54 19.35
C THR A 127 -0.58 -1.84 20.39
N ASP A 128 -1.54 -2.72 20.06
CA ASP A 128 -2.61 -3.19 20.96
C ASP A 128 -2.32 -4.57 21.59
N GLY A 129 -1.07 -5.04 21.54
CA GLY A 129 -0.60 -6.24 22.20
C GLY A 129 -1.05 -7.56 21.57
N LYS A 130 -1.33 -7.57 20.26
CA LYS A 130 -1.69 -8.79 19.53
C LYS A 130 -0.47 -9.37 18.81
N VAL A 131 -0.47 -10.70 18.67
CA VAL A 131 0.62 -11.40 17.97
C VAL A 131 0.69 -10.98 16.52
N SER A 132 1.86 -10.51 16.10
CA SER A 132 2.18 -10.19 14.71
C SER A 132 3.64 -10.44 14.40
N SER A 133 3.95 -10.70 13.16
CA SER A 133 5.32 -10.76 12.66
C SER A 133 5.41 -10.02 11.33
N SER A 134 6.59 -9.49 10.98
CA SER A 134 6.71 -8.68 9.78
C SER A 134 8.05 -8.89 9.07
N THR A 135 8.05 -8.55 7.79
CA THR A 135 9.26 -8.40 6.98
C THR A 135 9.16 -7.13 6.13
N LYS A 136 10.30 -6.53 5.82
CA LYS A 136 10.37 -5.32 4.99
C LYS A 136 10.42 -5.68 3.52
N TYR A 137 9.94 -4.79 2.67
CA TYR A 137 10.11 -4.84 1.23
C TYR A 137 10.45 -3.46 0.67
N THR A 138 11.24 -3.41 -0.41
CA THR A 138 11.61 -2.15 -1.07
C THR A 138 11.57 -2.37 -2.58
N PRO A 139 10.54 -1.86 -3.29
CA PRO A 139 10.43 -2.06 -4.72
C PRO A 139 11.49 -1.28 -5.49
N GLY A 140 12.14 -1.94 -6.46
CA GLY A 140 13.07 -1.28 -7.39
C GLY A 140 12.35 -0.50 -8.51
N TRP A 141 11.07 -0.79 -8.76
CA TRP A 141 10.26 -0.23 -9.85
C TRP A 141 8.91 0.26 -9.34
N ASP A 142 8.25 1.13 -10.10
CA ASP A 142 6.92 1.65 -9.76
C ASP A 142 5.85 0.56 -9.69
N ASN A 143 5.99 -0.49 -10.52
CA ASN A 143 5.19 -1.71 -10.43
C ASN A 143 6.16 -2.87 -10.20
N THR A 144 6.00 -3.56 -9.07
CA THR A 144 6.88 -4.67 -8.68
C THR A 144 6.02 -5.84 -8.19
N THR A 145 6.35 -7.04 -8.66
CA THR A 145 5.78 -8.29 -8.16
C THR A 145 6.75 -8.93 -7.19
N TYR A 146 6.26 -9.24 -6.00
CA TYR A 146 6.94 -10.06 -5.01
C TYR A 146 6.35 -11.47 -5.02
N THR A 147 7.22 -12.45 -5.15
CA THR A 147 6.86 -13.87 -5.05
C THR A 147 7.53 -14.48 -3.84
N ASP A 148 6.78 -15.30 -3.07
CA ASP A 148 7.33 -16.06 -1.93
C ASP A 148 8.00 -15.18 -0.85
N VAL A 149 7.42 -14.02 -0.53
CA VAL A 149 7.85 -13.23 0.63
C VAL A 149 7.52 -14.03 1.89
N ARG A 150 8.51 -14.21 2.77
CA ARG A 150 8.41 -15.06 3.95
C ARG A 150 8.41 -14.22 5.21
N ILE A 151 7.42 -14.46 6.07
CA ILE A 151 7.27 -13.82 7.37
C ILE A 151 7.35 -14.93 8.41
N PHE A 152 8.48 -15.04 9.08
CA PHE A 152 8.70 -16.09 10.08
C PHE A 152 8.09 -15.71 11.42
N ILE A 153 7.47 -16.68 12.09
CA ILE A 153 7.06 -16.61 13.48
C ILE A 153 7.45 -17.88 14.22
N PRO A 154 8.15 -17.79 15.37
CA PRO A 154 8.38 -18.95 16.25
C PRO A 154 7.06 -19.44 16.82
N TYR A 155 6.90 -20.75 16.96
CA TYR A 155 5.69 -21.29 17.57
C TYR A 155 5.50 -20.86 19.03
N SER A 156 6.57 -20.65 19.77
CA SER A 156 6.53 -20.12 21.14
C SER A 156 5.85 -18.76 21.24
N GLU A 157 5.95 -17.94 20.17
CA GLU A 157 5.39 -16.60 20.13
C GLU A 157 3.89 -16.57 19.75
N LEU A 158 3.32 -17.73 19.43
CA LEU A 158 1.86 -17.86 19.30
C LEU A 158 1.16 -17.93 20.64
N HIS A 159 1.91 -18.15 21.74
CA HIS A 159 1.44 -18.21 23.13
C HIS A 159 0.23 -19.12 23.35
N LEU A 160 0.25 -20.29 22.71
CA LEU A 160 -0.84 -21.27 22.77
C LEU A 160 -0.68 -22.18 24.01
N GLY A 161 -1.79 -22.59 24.58
CA GLY A 161 -1.84 -23.67 25.55
C GLY A 161 -1.56 -25.04 24.93
N SER A 162 -1.33 -26.08 25.76
CA SER A 162 -1.13 -27.46 25.30
C SER A 162 -2.35 -27.96 24.52
N GLY A 163 -2.10 -28.82 23.54
CA GLY A 163 -3.11 -29.41 22.68
C GLY A 163 -3.23 -28.76 21.31
N LYS A 164 -4.27 -29.14 20.56
CA LYS A 164 -4.50 -28.71 19.19
C LYS A 164 -5.28 -27.39 19.15
N SER A 165 -4.73 -26.42 18.44
CA SER A 165 -5.36 -25.13 18.16
C SER A 165 -5.68 -24.97 16.68
N TYR A 166 -6.87 -24.42 16.38
CA TYR A 166 -7.32 -24.07 15.03
C TYR A 166 -7.14 -22.57 14.85
N LEU A 167 -6.34 -22.20 13.86
CA LEU A 167 -5.80 -20.86 13.69
C LEU A 167 -6.01 -20.35 12.27
N LYS A 168 -5.97 -19.04 12.15
CA LYS A 168 -5.91 -18.36 10.84
C LYS A 168 -4.97 -17.15 10.90
N ALA A 169 -4.43 -16.81 9.75
CA ALA A 169 -3.62 -15.62 9.59
C ALA A 169 -4.09 -14.80 8.39
N LYS A 170 -3.84 -13.50 8.43
CA LYS A 170 -3.93 -12.61 7.29
C LYS A 170 -2.67 -11.77 7.20
N VAL A 171 -2.39 -11.27 6.00
CA VAL A 171 -1.27 -10.37 5.76
C VAL A 171 -1.80 -9.01 5.31
N GLU A 172 -1.22 -7.94 5.84
CA GLU A 172 -1.43 -6.57 5.37
C GLU A 172 -0.11 -6.00 4.85
N ILE A 173 -0.21 -5.26 3.75
CA ILE A 173 0.90 -4.57 3.12
C ILE A 173 0.81 -3.10 3.48
N PHE A 174 1.88 -2.57 4.08
CA PHE A 174 1.96 -1.18 4.51
C PHE A 174 2.97 -0.39 3.68
N ASP A 175 2.66 0.87 3.43
CA ASP A 175 3.58 1.81 2.82
C ASP A 175 4.66 2.30 3.81
N ASN A 176 5.54 3.20 3.35
CA ASN A 176 6.59 3.81 4.17
C ASN A 176 6.06 4.79 5.25
N ASN A 177 4.76 5.09 5.27
CA ASN A 177 4.08 5.92 6.25
C ASN A 177 3.17 5.09 7.17
N ASN A 178 3.34 3.76 7.20
CA ASN A 178 2.51 2.80 7.94
C ASN A 178 1.01 2.86 7.59
N ARG A 179 0.66 3.21 6.36
CA ARG A 179 -0.71 3.11 5.86
C ARG A 179 -0.89 1.77 5.17
N SER A 180 -1.96 1.05 5.47
CA SER A 180 -2.34 -0.18 4.77
C SER A 180 -2.71 0.16 3.32
N ILE A 181 -2.06 -0.51 2.37
CA ILE A 181 -2.27 -0.35 0.93
C ILE A 181 -2.77 -1.62 0.24
N GLY A 182 -2.90 -2.71 0.99
CA GLY A 182 -3.45 -3.98 0.53
C GLY A 182 -3.50 -5.01 1.64
N SER A 183 -4.42 -5.98 1.51
CA SER A 183 -4.56 -7.08 2.47
C SER A 183 -4.87 -8.40 1.76
N SER A 184 -4.52 -9.54 2.42
CA SER A 184 -4.84 -10.87 1.94
C SER A 184 -6.25 -11.31 2.35
N GLN A 185 -6.72 -12.41 1.75
CA GLN A 185 -7.71 -13.29 2.35
C GLN A 185 -7.11 -14.02 3.56
N TRP A 186 -7.95 -14.74 4.30
CA TRP A 186 -7.49 -15.59 5.39
C TRP A 186 -6.79 -16.84 4.87
N THR A 187 -5.72 -17.27 5.55
CA THR A 187 -5.16 -18.63 5.45
C THR A 187 -5.37 -19.35 6.77
N TYR A 188 -5.81 -20.60 6.70
CA TYR A 188 -6.15 -21.42 7.88
C TYR A 188 -5.08 -22.49 8.10
N PHE A 189 -4.76 -22.77 9.36
CA PHE A 189 -3.80 -23.79 9.74
C PHE A 189 -4.08 -24.32 11.14
N ASN A 190 -3.47 -25.45 11.46
CA ASN A 190 -3.54 -26.05 12.79
C ASN A 190 -2.16 -26.14 13.39
N TYR A 191 -2.06 -25.98 14.67
CA TYR A 191 -0.84 -26.26 15.42
C TYR A 191 -1.17 -27.04 16.69
N THR A 192 -0.38 -28.10 16.98
CA THR A 192 -0.47 -28.85 18.21
C THR A 192 0.75 -28.51 19.06
N TYR A 193 0.50 -27.81 20.18
CA TYR A 193 1.53 -27.48 21.15
C TYR A 193 1.73 -28.72 22.06
N PRO A 194 3.00 -29.15 22.27
CA PRO A 194 3.31 -30.33 23.10
C PRO A 194 2.77 -30.25 24.52
#